data_bbdb095af8595addfaec85d5eb8d8b2d
#
_entry.id   bbdb095af8595addfaec85d5eb8d8b2d
#
_cell.length_a   1.000
_cell.length_b   1.000
_cell.length_c   1.000
_cell.angle_alpha   90.00
_cell.angle_beta   90.00
_cell.angle_gamma   90.00
#
_symmetry.space_group_name_H-M   'P 1'
#
loop_
_entity.id
_entity.type
_entity.pdbx_description
1 polymer ?
#
loop_
_entity_poly.entity_id
_entity_poly.type
_entity_poly.pdbx_seq_one_letter_code
_entity_poly.pdbx_strand_id
1 'polypeptide(L)'
;MGRRLRPFIGGSLWAVSGWAALNAVSYFWWSGGWGNLLGTRPGSFEAIGFPWVVWRQGQPYGNPVALAADAGLGLAVAWAGGWVAQRLGRRCVASPVAQGQARDTTARRPLQFSLRGLLAATALVAGTLAALQTAAGAGPVLLGMIYLLGPAAIVALWFQLRHVTVHQRNVVVVATALVLVAAAAVLGQRIETIGDFTKGILGTYVFWTPQCVLVAACVAAGDAFLRWQTRRGRSHRREDPAARR
;
A
#
# COMPACT_ATOMS: atom_id res chain seq x y z
N MET A 1 -21.78 -19.85 5.63
CA MET A 1 -21.85 -18.51 4.99
C MET A 1 -20.49 -17.86 4.72
N GLY A 2 -19.47 -18.00 5.56
CA GLY A 2 -18.18 -17.31 5.45
C GLY A 2 -17.28 -17.62 4.23
N ARG A 3 -17.39 -18.79 3.60
CA ARG A 3 -16.53 -19.15 2.44
C ARG A 3 -16.84 -18.38 1.16
N ARG A 4 -18.07 -17.87 1.00
CA ARG A 4 -18.48 -17.12 -0.21
C ARG A 4 -18.13 -15.63 -0.14
N LEU A 5 -17.94 -15.07 1.06
CA LEU A 5 -17.64 -13.65 1.27
C LEU A 5 -16.16 -13.32 1.03
N ARG A 6 -15.24 -14.26 1.26
CA ARG A 6 -13.79 -14.01 1.12
C ARG A 6 -13.36 -13.52 -0.27
N PRO A 7 -13.75 -14.17 -1.40
CA PRO A 7 -13.35 -13.67 -2.71
C PRO A 7 -13.99 -12.33 -3.05
N PHE A 8 -15.22 -12.07 -2.59
CA PHE A 8 -15.88 -10.78 -2.76
C PHE A 8 -15.13 -9.66 -2.06
N ILE A 9 -14.81 -9.83 -0.77
CA ILE A 9 -14.07 -8.85 0.01
C ILE A 9 -12.68 -8.59 -0.62
N GLY A 10 -11.97 -9.65 -1.01
CA GLY A 10 -10.67 -9.51 -1.66
C GLY A 10 -10.74 -8.73 -2.97
N GLY A 11 -11.71 -9.02 -3.82
CA GLY A 11 -11.93 -8.31 -5.08
C GLY A 11 -12.33 -6.85 -4.88
N SER A 12 -13.19 -6.57 -3.89
CA SER A 12 -13.58 -5.21 -3.54
C SER A 12 -12.39 -4.40 -3.03
N LEU A 13 -11.56 -4.97 -2.16
CA LEU A 13 -10.35 -4.29 -1.65
C LEU A 13 -9.36 -3.96 -2.78
N TRP A 14 -9.13 -4.87 -3.71
CA TRP A 14 -8.29 -4.63 -4.88
C TRP A 14 -8.84 -3.50 -5.76
N ALA A 15 -10.15 -3.50 -6.01
CA ALA A 15 -10.81 -2.49 -6.82
C ALA A 15 -10.75 -1.11 -6.17
N VAL A 16 -11.00 -1.01 -4.84
CA VAL A 16 -10.86 0.24 -4.08
C VAL A 16 -9.41 0.73 -4.08
N SER A 17 -8.44 -0.17 -3.88
CA SER A 17 -7.03 0.22 -3.90
C SER A 17 -6.61 0.75 -5.27
N GLY A 18 -7.07 0.12 -6.35
CA GLY A 18 -6.85 0.61 -7.72
C GLY A 18 -7.49 1.97 -7.95
N TRP A 19 -8.71 2.18 -7.47
CA TRP A 19 -9.41 3.47 -7.55
C TRP A 19 -8.66 4.57 -6.78
N ALA A 20 -8.23 4.28 -5.55
CA ALA A 20 -7.42 5.20 -4.76
C ALA A 20 -6.10 5.54 -5.46
N ALA A 21 -5.45 4.55 -6.11
CA ALA A 21 -4.23 4.79 -6.88
C ALA A 21 -4.48 5.70 -8.10
N LEU A 22 -5.59 5.53 -8.82
CA LEU A 22 -5.97 6.40 -9.93
C LEU A 22 -6.19 7.85 -9.44
N ASN A 23 -6.88 8.01 -8.30
CA ASN A 23 -7.05 9.32 -7.68
C ASN A 23 -5.69 9.94 -7.27
N ALA A 24 -4.79 9.15 -6.70
CA ALA A 24 -3.45 9.62 -6.35
C ALA A 24 -2.65 10.04 -7.59
N VAL A 25 -2.66 9.22 -8.65
CA VAL A 25 -1.96 9.50 -9.91
C VAL A 25 -2.56 10.72 -10.63
N SER A 26 -3.85 10.98 -10.47
CA SER A 26 -4.51 12.16 -11.07
C SER A 26 -3.88 13.48 -10.64
N TYR A 27 -3.28 13.53 -9.43
CA TYR A 27 -2.53 14.70 -8.97
C TYR A 27 -1.41 15.07 -9.94
N PHE A 28 -0.61 14.09 -10.41
CA PHE A 28 0.48 14.35 -11.34
C PHE A 28 -0.04 14.85 -12.70
N TRP A 29 -1.18 14.35 -13.11
CA TRP A 29 -1.82 14.76 -14.35
C TRP A 29 -2.30 16.22 -14.27
N TRP A 30 -3.09 16.54 -13.26
CA TRP A 30 -3.68 17.85 -13.10
C TRP A 30 -2.68 18.94 -12.69
N SER A 31 -1.64 18.57 -11.92
CA SER A 31 -0.62 19.51 -11.43
C SER A 31 0.57 19.65 -12.37
N GLY A 32 0.57 18.98 -13.53
CA GLY A 32 1.67 19.01 -14.49
C GLY A 32 2.97 18.43 -13.94
N GLY A 33 2.88 17.39 -13.10
CA GLY A 33 3.98 16.70 -12.43
C GLY A 33 3.86 16.73 -10.90
N TRP A 34 5.00 16.94 -10.22
CA TRP A 34 5.06 16.89 -8.73
C TRP A 34 4.36 18.05 -8.02
N GLY A 35 3.93 19.08 -8.74
CA GLY A 35 3.41 20.30 -8.14
C GLY A 35 4.41 20.90 -7.14
N ASN A 36 3.93 21.40 -5.99
CA ASN A 36 4.78 21.89 -4.89
C ASN A 36 4.85 20.91 -3.70
N LEU A 37 4.59 19.60 -3.89
CA LEU A 37 4.64 18.62 -2.81
C LEU A 37 6.02 18.47 -2.16
N LEU A 38 7.09 18.82 -2.89
CA LEU A 38 8.46 18.81 -2.38
C LEU A 38 8.97 20.20 -1.98
N GLY A 39 8.15 21.25 -2.12
CA GLY A 39 8.59 22.63 -1.85
C GLY A 39 9.55 23.20 -2.88
N THR A 40 9.71 22.55 -4.04
CA THR A 40 10.69 22.96 -5.07
C THR A 40 10.08 23.83 -6.17
N ARG A 41 8.77 23.97 -6.22
CA ARG A 41 8.05 24.74 -7.25
C ARG A 41 6.95 25.61 -6.61
N PRO A 42 7.31 26.67 -5.89
CA PRO A 42 6.33 27.57 -5.30
C PRO A 42 5.47 28.20 -6.41
N GLY A 43 4.16 28.30 -6.16
CA GLY A 43 3.21 28.86 -7.12
C GLY A 43 2.76 27.92 -8.24
N SER A 44 3.21 26.64 -8.27
CA SER A 44 2.66 25.67 -9.21
C SER A 44 1.20 25.39 -8.91
N PHE A 45 0.41 25.24 -9.98
CA PHE A 45 -0.99 24.82 -9.86
C PHE A 45 -1.08 23.40 -9.31
N GLU A 46 -1.94 23.18 -8.33
CA GLU A 46 -2.15 21.88 -7.70
C GLU A 46 -3.62 21.50 -7.73
N ALA A 47 -3.92 20.29 -8.18
CA ALA A 47 -5.26 19.74 -8.17
C ALA A 47 -5.21 18.21 -8.04
N ILE A 48 -6.27 17.62 -7.46
CA ILE A 48 -6.42 16.18 -7.33
C ILE A 48 -7.88 15.77 -7.51
N GLY A 49 -8.09 14.56 -8.04
CA GLY A 49 -9.39 13.92 -8.23
C GLY A 49 -9.52 13.27 -9.60
N PHE A 50 -10.19 12.13 -9.64
CA PHE A 50 -10.46 11.37 -10.85
C PHE A 50 -11.87 10.75 -10.78
N PRO A 51 -12.68 10.85 -11.84
CA PRO A 51 -12.43 11.55 -13.12
C PRO A 51 -12.62 13.07 -13.05
N TRP A 52 -13.16 13.59 -11.96
CA TRP A 52 -13.39 15.03 -11.75
C TRP A 52 -12.43 15.57 -10.70
N VAL A 53 -12.02 16.82 -10.88
CA VAL A 53 -11.18 17.49 -9.88
C VAL A 53 -11.98 17.69 -8.59
N VAL A 54 -11.56 17.03 -7.53
CA VAL A 54 -12.18 17.12 -6.20
C VAL A 54 -11.67 18.32 -5.43
N TRP A 55 -10.37 18.62 -5.57
CA TRP A 55 -9.73 19.75 -4.90
C TRP A 55 -8.75 20.47 -5.83
N ARG A 56 -8.67 21.79 -5.68
CA ARG A 56 -7.71 22.68 -6.36
C ARG A 56 -7.05 23.60 -5.35
N GLN A 57 -5.81 23.97 -5.60
CA GLN A 57 -5.10 24.98 -4.83
C GLN A 57 -5.85 26.32 -4.87
N GLY A 58 -5.93 26.98 -3.71
CA GLY A 58 -6.68 28.23 -3.53
C GLY A 58 -8.16 28.06 -3.20
N GLN A 59 -8.68 26.82 -3.19
CA GLN A 59 -10.01 26.52 -2.67
C GLN A 59 -9.89 26.07 -1.21
N PRO A 60 -10.58 26.72 -0.26
CA PRO A 60 -10.52 26.32 1.15
C PRO A 60 -11.16 24.94 1.40
N TYR A 61 -12.12 24.56 0.55
CA TYR A 61 -12.80 23.27 0.61
C TYR A 61 -12.83 22.63 -0.78
N GLY A 62 -12.74 21.29 -0.82
CA GLY A 62 -12.95 20.55 -2.05
C GLY A 62 -14.38 20.71 -2.59
N ASN A 63 -14.58 20.40 -3.86
CA ASN A 63 -15.91 20.38 -4.48
C ASN A 63 -16.72 19.18 -3.90
N PRO A 64 -17.75 19.43 -3.08
CA PRO A 64 -18.49 18.35 -2.41
C PRO A 64 -19.26 17.48 -3.40
N VAL A 65 -19.70 18.02 -4.53
CA VAL A 65 -20.41 17.27 -5.57
C VAL A 65 -19.42 16.31 -6.27
N ALA A 66 -18.23 16.81 -6.63
CA ALA A 66 -17.20 16.00 -7.23
C ALA A 66 -16.73 14.90 -6.26
N LEU A 67 -16.56 15.22 -4.97
CA LEU A 67 -16.20 14.26 -3.93
C LEU A 67 -17.27 13.16 -3.77
N ALA A 68 -18.54 13.55 -3.72
CA ALA A 68 -19.65 12.59 -3.62
C ALA A 68 -19.73 11.68 -4.86
N ALA A 69 -19.55 12.26 -6.06
CA ALA A 69 -19.51 11.50 -7.30
C ALA A 69 -18.32 10.53 -7.37
N ASP A 70 -17.12 10.97 -6.96
CA ASP A 70 -15.93 10.15 -6.90
C ASP A 70 -16.08 9.00 -5.89
N ALA A 71 -16.60 9.28 -4.70
CA ALA A 71 -16.90 8.27 -3.68
C ALA A 71 -17.95 7.27 -4.17
N GLY A 72 -19.03 7.74 -4.82
CA GLY A 72 -20.06 6.89 -5.41
C GLY A 72 -19.50 5.96 -6.48
N LEU A 73 -18.67 6.49 -7.37
CA LEU A 73 -18.00 5.71 -8.41
C LEU A 73 -17.01 4.71 -7.81
N GLY A 74 -16.24 5.10 -6.80
CA GLY A 74 -15.35 4.20 -6.06
C GLY A 74 -16.10 3.03 -5.41
N LEU A 75 -17.26 3.27 -4.82
CA LEU A 75 -18.14 2.21 -4.28
C LEU A 75 -18.67 1.29 -5.37
N ALA A 76 -19.08 1.83 -6.52
CA ALA A 76 -19.53 1.04 -7.66
C ALA A 76 -18.42 0.13 -8.20
N VAL A 77 -17.20 0.67 -8.33
CA VAL A 77 -16.00 -0.07 -8.73
C VAL A 77 -15.65 -1.17 -7.71
N ALA A 78 -15.73 -0.87 -6.41
CA ALA A 78 -15.54 -1.84 -5.33
C ALA A 78 -16.53 -3.01 -5.42
N TRP A 79 -17.80 -2.68 -5.60
CA TRP A 79 -18.88 -3.68 -5.74
C TRP A 79 -18.68 -4.55 -6.98
N ALA A 80 -18.40 -3.93 -8.12
CA ALA A 80 -18.13 -4.65 -9.38
C ALA A 80 -16.91 -5.57 -9.26
N GLY A 81 -15.81 -5.09 -8.67
CA GLY A 81 -14.61 -5.89 -8.43
C GLY A 81 -14.85 -7.08 -7.51
N GLY A 82 -15.62 -6.90 -6.45
CA GLY A 82 -16.07 -7.98 -5.57
C GLY A 82 -16.91 -9.03 -6.29
N TRP A 83 -17.85 -8.58 -7.10
CA TRP A 83 -18.72 -9.46 -7.88
C TRP A 83 -17.97 -10.27 -8.94
N VAL A 84 -17.04 -9.64 -9.68
CA VAL A 84 -16.17 -10.31 -10.65
C VAL A 84 -15.31 -11.36 -9.96
N ALA A 85 -14.66 -11.01 -8.86
CA ALA A 85 -13.83 -11.95 -8.08
C ALA A 85 -14.65 -13.13 -7.56
N GLN A 86 -15.88 -12.90 -7.12
CA GLN A 86 -16.77 -13.95 -6.69
C GLN A 86 -17.18 -14.90 -7.85
N ARG A 87 -17.43 -14.35 -9.05
CA ARG A 87 -17.75 -15.17 -10.24
C ARG A 87 -16.56 -16.00 -10.70
N LEU A 88 -15.36 -15.40 -10.75
CA LEU A 88 -14.14 -16.10 -11.12
C LEU A 88 -13.79 -17.19 -10.09
N GLY A 89 -13.93 -16.90 -8.80
CA GLY A 89 -13.71 -17.86 -7.72
C GLY A 89 -14.63 -19.09 -7.80
N ARG A 90 -15.87 -18.93 -8.25
CA ARG A 90 -16.79 -20.06 -8.46
C ARG A 90 -16.33 -21.01 -9.56
N ARG A 91 -15.68 -20.52 -10.61
CA ARG A 91 -15.15 -21.33 -11.72
C ARG A 91 -13.93 -22.14 -11.31
N CYS A 92 -13.13 -21.65 -10.34
CA CYS A 92 -11.92 -22.33 -9.87
C CYS A 92 -12.17 -23.39 -8.80
N VAL A 93 -13.32 -23.43 -8.14
CA VAL A 93 -13.65 -24.36 -7.04
C VAL A 93 -14.14 -25.74 -7.54
N ALA A 94 -14.24 -25.97 -8.83
CA ALA A 94 -14.67 -27.26 -9.40
C ALA A 94 -13.62 -28.40 -9.27
N SER A 95 -12.54 -28.23 -8.52
CA SER A 95 -11.55 -29.29 -8.27
C SER A 95 -11.52 -29.65 -6.76
N PRO A 96 -12.11 -30.78 -6.35
CA PRO A 96 -12.24 -31.17 -4.93
C PRO A 96 -11.00 -31.78 -4.28
N VAL A 97 -9.79 -31.57 -4.79
CA VAL A 97 -8.59 -32.23 -4.31
C VAL A 97 -7.58 -31.23 -3.76
N ALA A 98 -7.80 -30.69 -2.58
CA ALA A 98 -6.74 -30.14 -1.69
C ALA A 98 -7.32 -29.56 -0.38
N GLN A 99 -8.04 -30.33 0.40
CA GLN A 99 -8.53 -29.91 1.73
C GLN A 99 -7.98 -30.79 2.87
N GLY A 100 -6.77 -31.24 2.76
CA GLY A 100 -6.08 -31.93 3.86
C GLY A 100 -4.74 -31.29 4.11
N GLN A 101 -4.61 -30.59 5.22
CA GLN A 101 -3.40 -30.08 5.87
C GLN A 101 -3.23 -28.55 5.85
N ALA A 102 -3.77 -27.92 6.86
CA ALA A 102 -3.17 -26.78 7.54
C ALA A 102 -3.93 -26.51 8.85
N ARG A 103 -3.83 -27.44 9.81
CA ARG A 103 -4.03 -27.13 11.23
C ARG A 103 -2.65 -27.02 11.85
N ASP A 104 -1.97 -25.92 11.57
CA ASP A 104 -0.81 -25.52 12.37
C ASP A 104 -1.33 -24.77 13.59
N THR A 105 -1.29 -25.46 14.70
CA THR A 105 -1.41 -24.90 16.05
C THR A 105 -0.19 -24.05 16.32
N THR A 106 -0.19 -22.81 15.85
CA THR A 106 0.82 -21.83 16.23
C THR A 106 0.63 -21.49 17.70
N ALA A 107 1.43 -22.17 18.55
CA ALA A 107 1.61 -21.80 19.93
C ALA A 107 1.91 -20.29 19.98
N ARG A 108 1.08 -19.55 20.71
CA ARG A 108 1.24 -18.11 20.96
C ARG A 108 2.58 -17.94 21.71
N ARG A 109 3.66 -17.67 20.99
CA ARG A 109 4.92 -17.24 21.61
C ARG A 109 4.72 -15.80 22.10
N PRO A 110 5.10 -15.51 23.36
CA PRO A 110 5.05 -14.14 23.88
C PRO A 110 5.94 -13.22 23.02
N LEU A 111 5.61 -11.93 23.01
CA LEU A 111 6.34 -10.87 22.33
C LEU A 111 7.80 -10.84 22.81
N GLN A 112 8.67 -11.58 22.16
CA GLN A 112 10.10 -11.42 22.33
C GLN A 112 10.60 -10.49 21.21
N PHE A 113 10.68 -9.20 21.52
CA PHE A 113 11.42 -8.27 20.68
C PHE A 113 12.89 -8.68 20.75
N SER A 114 13.50 -9.02 19.62
CA SER A 114 14.93 -9.19 19.60
C SER A 114 15.58 -7.83 19.89
N LEU A 115 16.62 -7.80 20.74
CA LEU A 115 17.36 -6.57 21.04
C LEU A 115 17.79 -5.84 19.75
N ARG A 116 18.13 -6.60 18.70
CA ARG A 116 18.45 -6.08 17.38
C ARG A 116 17.27 -5.34 16.72
N GLY A 117 16.05 -5.87 16.84
CA GLY A 117 14.86 -5.22 16.30
C GLY A 117 14.53 -3.92 17.04
N LEU A 118 14.70 -3.90 18.37
CA LEU A 118 14.54 -2.71 19.19
C LEU A 118 15.59 -1.65 18.82
N LEU A 119 16.86 -2.05 18.73
CA LEU A 119 17.94 -1.14 18.33
C LEU A 119 17.74 -0.58 16.92
N ALA A 120 17.31 -1.40 15.96
CA ALA A 120 17.01 -0.95 14.60
C ALA A 120 15.85 0.06 14.57
N ALA A 121 14.78 -0.20 15.32
CA ALA A 121 13.64 0.71 15.44
C ALA A 121 14.07 2.04 16.13
N THR A 122 14.85 1.96 17.21
CA THR A 122 15.38 3.13 17.92
C THR A 122 16.33 3.94 17.02
N ALA A 123 17.22 3.28 16.27
CA ALA A 123 18.11 3.93 15.32
C ALA A 123 17.35 4.61 14.18
N LEU A 124 16.30 3.98 13.68
CA LEU A 124 15.43 4.58 12.66
C LEU A 124 14.74 5.84 13.19
N VAL A 125 14.15 5.76 14.38
CA VAL A 125 13.48 6.92 15.02
C VAL A 125 14.49 8.02 15.34
N ALA A 126 15.63 7.68 15.94
CA ALA A 126 16.68 8.65 16.28
C ALA A 126 17.29 9.29 15.03
N GLY A 127 17.54 8.50 13.97
CA GLY A 127 18.02 9.01 12.68
C GLY A 127 17.01 9.95 12.03
N THR A 128 15.72 9.60 12.09
CA THR A 128 14.64 10.47 11.57
C THR A 128 14.56 11.78 12.37
N LEU A 129 14.66 11.72 13.70
CA LEU A 129 14.63 12.90 14.56
C LEU A 129 15.88 13.77 14.36
N ALA A 130 17.08 13.19 14.27
CA ALA A 130 18.32 13.91 13.98
C ALA A 130 18.26 14.58 12.61
N ALA A 131 17.77 13.87 11.59
CA ALA A 131 17.55 14.43 10.26
C ALA A 131 16.53 15.58 10.27
N LEU A 132 15.48 15.49 11.09
CA LEU A 132 14.50 16.57 11.29
C LEU A 132 15.12 17.80 11.96
N GLN A 133 16.10 17.63 12.86
CA GLN A 133 16.79 18.75 13.55
C GLN A 133 17.81 19.44 12.66
N THR A 134 18.51 18.70 11.80
CA THR A 134 19.54 19.27 10.89
C THR A 134 18.97 19.83 9.59
N ALA A 135 17.66 19.72 9.39
CA ALA A 135 16.98 19.83 8.10
C ALA A 135 16.66 21.24 7.62
N ALA A 136 17.18 22.32 8.19
CA ALA A 136 16.87 23.66 7.68
C ALA A 136 17.15 23.84 6.17
N GLY A 137 18.09 23.05 5.59
CA GLY A 137 18.35 23.01 4.14
C GLY A 137 18.00 21.69 3.44
N ALA A 138 17.79 20.59 4.19
CA ALA A 138 17.57 19.26 3.64
C ALA A 138 16.08 18.81 3.67
N GLY A 139 15.17 19.67 4.12
CA GLY A 139 13.75 19.35 4.24
C GLY A 139 13.10 18.76 2.98
N PRO A 140 13.27 19.36 1.80
CA PRO A 140 12.74 18.81 0.54
C PRO A 140 13.30 17.43 0.19
N VAL A 141 14.60 17.20 0.45
CA VAL A 141 15.27 15.92 0.20
C VAL A 141 14.72 14.84 1.12
N LEU A 142 14.60 15.13 2.42
CA LEU A 142 14.03 14.19 3.39
C LEU A 142 12.58 13.86 3.10
N LEU A 143 11.79 14.85 2.72
CA LEU A 143 10.41 14.66 2.32
C LEU A 143 10.33 13.76 1.07
N GLY A 144 11.18 14.01 0.07
CA GLY A 144 11.31 13.16 -1.11
C GLY A 144 11.73 11.73 -0.77
N MET A 145 12.66 11.54 0.17
CA MET A 145 13.04 10.20 0.65
C MET A 145 11.86 9.47 1.30
N ILE A 146 11.08 10.15 2.15
CA ILE A 146 9.88 9.55 2.75
C ILE A 146 8.89 9.14 1.66
N TYR A 147 8.65 9.99 0.66
CA TYR A 147 7.71 9.72 -0.41
C TYR A 147 8.15 8.55 -1.31
N LEU A 148 9.42 8.45 -1.63
CA LEU A 148 9.93 7.42 -2.55
C LEU A 148 10.29 6.11 -1.84
N LEU A 149 10.94 6.19 -0.67
CA LEU A 149 11.47 5.02 0.02
C LEU A 149 10.54 4.49 1.12
N GLY A 150 9.56 5.29 1.58
CA GLY A 150 8.66 4.90 2.66
C GLY A 150 7.96 3.54 2.42
N PRO A 151 7.28 3.31 1.30
CA PRO A 151 6.65 2.03 1.00
C PRO A 151 7.64 0.86 0.92
N ALA A 152 8.82 1.09 0.34
CA ALA A 152 9.86 0.06 0.27
C ALA A 152 10.38 -0.30 1.67
N ALA A 153 10.58 0.68 2.54
CA ALA A 153 10.98 0.46 3.93
C ALA A 153 9.93 -0.33 4.72
N ILE A 154 8.64 -0.02 4.51
CA ILE A 154 7.51 -0.74 5.13
C ILE A 154 7.48 -2.20 4.65
N VAL A 155 7.67 -2.45 3.36
CA VAL A 155 7.72 -3.80 2.79
C VAL A 155 8.94 -4.56 3.31
N ALA A 156 10.12 -3.95 3.36
CA ALA A 156 11.31 -4.56 3.93
C ALA A 156 11.11 -4.93 5.40
N LEU A 157 10.51 -4.03 6.20
CA LEU A 157 10.15 -4.29 7.59
C LEU A 157 9.18 -5.47 7.72
N TRP A 158 8.18 -5.56 6.85
CA TRP A 158 7.23 -6.68 6.79
C TRP A 158 7.96 -8.02 6.59
N PHE A 159 8.95 -8.08 5.71
CA PHE A 159 9.72 -9.30 5.47
C PHE A 159 10.68 -9.62 6.62
N GLN A 160 11.30 -8.62 7.23
CA GLN A 160 12.17 -8.81 8.39
C GLN A 160 11.42 -9.37 9.59
N LEU A 161 10.18 -8.94 9.79
CA LEU A 161 9.32 -9.38 10.89
C LEU A 161 8.61 -10.72 10.63
N ARG A 162 9.07 -11.53 9.66
CA ARG A 162 8.44 -12.84 9.35
C ARG A 162 8.43 -13.84 10.51
N HIS A 163 9.29 -13.64 11.51
CA HIS A 163 9.38 -14.50 12.70
C HIS A 163 8.37 -14.14 13.80
N VAL A 164 7.71 -13.00 13.68
CA VAL A 164 6.72 -12.48 14.62
C VAL A 164 5.32 -12.89 14.19
N THR A 165 4.36 -12.94 15.12
CA THR A 165 2.96 -13.26 14.76
C THR A 165 2.40 -12.23 13.78
N VAL A 166 1.47 -12.66 12.91
CA VAL A 166 0.88 -11.78 11.88
C VAL A 166 0.28 -10.53 12.49
N HIS A 167 -0.39 -10.67 13.66
CA HIS A 167 -1.01 -9.53 14.33
C HIS A 167 0.02 -8.49 14.78
N GLN A 168 1.08 -8.93 15.45
CA GLN A 168 2.16 -8.06 15.93
C GLN A 168 2.89 -7.40 14.78
N ARG A 169 3.17 -8.14 13.71
CA ARG A 169 3.76 -7.62 12.49
C ARG A 169 2.91 -6.51 11.88
N ASN A 170 1.59 -6.72 11.79
CA ASN A 170 0.68 -5.69 11.28
C ASN A 170 0.69 -4.44 12.15
N VAL A 171 0.67 -4.59 13.47
CA VAL A 171 0.73 -3.45 14.40
C VAL A 171 2.00 -2.64 14.21
N VAL A 172 3.17 -3.30 14.14
CA VAL A 172 4.46 -2.61 13.96
C VAL A 172 4.51 -1.89 12.61
N VAL A 173 4.05 -2.54 11.54
CA VAL A 173 4.03 -1.96 10.18
C VAL A 173 3.11 -0.75 10.11
N VAL A 174 1.90 -0.85 10.68
CA VAL A 174 0.96 0.29 10.71
C VAL A 174 1.51 1.43 11.57
N ALA A 175 2.09 1.13 12.74
CA ALA A 175 2.71 2.16 13.57
C ALA A 175 3.86 2.87 12.84
N THR A 176 4.73 2.13 12.15
CA THR A 176 5.80 2.70 11.34
C THR A 176 5.26 3.58 10.21
N ALA A 177 4.22 3.13 9.50
CA ALA A 177 3.58 3.92 8.46
C ALA A 177 3.03 5.24 9.02
N LEU A 178 2.34 5.20 10.16
CA LEU A 178 1.80 6.39 10.82
C LEU A 178 2.91 7.37 11.25
N VAL A 179 4.02 6.87 11.77
CA VAL A 179 5.18 7.69 12.13
C VAL A 179 5.77 8.39 10.91
N LEU A 180 5.93 7.69 9.79
CA LEU A 180 6.43 8.28 8.55
C LEU A 180 5.48 9.33 7.97
N VAL A 181 4.16 9.09 8.02
CA VAL A 181 3.15 10.07 7.60
C VAL A 181 3.19 11.31 8.50
N ALA A 182 3.30 11.14 9.82
CA ALA A 182 3.42 12.24 10.76
C ALA A 182 4.72 13.03 10.52
N ALA A 183 5.84 12.35 10.25
CA ALA A 183 7.11 12.98 9.90
C ALA A 183 7.00 13.82 8.60
N ALA A 184 6.34 13.28 7.57
CA ALA A 184 6.09 14.01 6.33
C ALA A 184 5.22 15.25 6.55
N ALA A 185 4.19 15.14 7.40
CA ALA A 185 3.33 16.26 7.75
C ALA A 185 4.09 17.38 8.47
N VAL A 186 4.91 17.02 9.46
CA VAL A 186 5.76 17.97 10.20
C VAL A 186 6.81 18.63 9.29
N LEU A 187 7.42 17.85 8.39
CA LEU A 187 8.36 18.39 7.40
C LEU A 187 7.66 19.35 6.43
N GLY A 188 6.46 18.99 5.94
CA GLY A 188 5.66 19.86 5.08
C GLY A 188 5.35 21.21 5.74
N GLN A 189 5.07 21.21 7.05
CA GLN A 189 4.83 22.44 7.79
C GLN A 189 6.13 23.29 7.97
N ARG A 190 7.29 22.63 8.13
CA ARG A 190 8.59 23.33 8.36
C ARG A 190 9.23 23.87 7.10
N ILE A 191 8.90 23.36 5.94
CA ILE A 191 9.42 23.85 4.66
C ILE A 191 8.65 25.12 4.29
N GLU A 192 9.31 26.28 4.33
CA GLU A 192 8.70 27.60 4.09
C GLU A 192 7.90 27.67 2.78
N THR A 193 8.40 27.02 1.73
CA THR A 193 7.75 26.99 0.41
C THR A 193 6.49 26.12 0.35
N ILE A 194 6.29 25.24 1.32
CA ILE A 194 5.08 24.41 1.48
C ILE A 194 4.18 25.04 2.54
N GLY A 195 4.69 25.25 3.75
CA GLY A 195 4.03 25.91 4.88
C GLY A 195 2.74 25.27 5.36
N ASP A 196 2.46 24.04 4.91
CA ASP A 196 1.16 23.38 5.11
C ASP A 196 1.34 21.92 5.51
N PHE A 197 0.83 21.60 6.70
CA PHE A 197 0.77 20.24 7.24
C PHE A 197 -0.01 19.28 6.33
N THR A 198 -1.10 19.75 5.73
CA THR A 198 -1.95 18.91 4.88
C THR A 198 -1.26 18.50 3.59
N LYS A 199 -0.37 19.32 3.05
CA LYS A 199 0.45 18.99 1.88
C LYS A 199 1.42 17.86 2.13
N GLY A 200 2.01 17.77 3.34
CA GLY A 200 2.83 16.64 3.71
C GLY A 200 2.07 15.31 3.71
N ILE A 201 0.82 15.32 4.21
CA ILE A 201 -0.06 14.14 4.18
C ILE A 201 -0.50 13.85 2.74
N LEU A 202 -0.90 14.87 1.98
CA LEU A 202 -1.29 14.72 0.57
C LEU A 202 -0.16 14.09 -0.25
N GLY A 203 1.09 14.54 -0.04
CA GLY A 203 2.25 13.96 -0.71
C GLY A 203 2.43 12.48 -0.40
N THR A 204 2.31 12.06 0.88
CA THR A 204 2.36 10.63 1.21
C THR A 204 1.23 9.85 0.52
N TYR A 205 0.02 10.35 0.49
CA TYR A 205 -1.09 9.72 -0.23
C TYR A 205 -0.80 9.57 -1.72
N VAL A 206 -0.37 10.66 -2.38
CA VAL A 206 -0.11 10.71 -3.82
C VAL A 206 1.01 9.77 -4.25
N PHE A 207 2.09 9.67 -3.46
CA PHE A 207 3.24 8.83 -3.79
C PHE A 207 3.06 7.38 -3.32
N TRP A 208 2.55 7.15 -2.11
CA TRP A 208 2.51 5.81 -1.52
C TRP A 208 1.40 4.94 -2.10
N THR A 209 0.24 5.52 -2.40
CA THR A 209 -0.91 4.72 -2.86
C THR A 209 -0.60 3.95 -4.14
N PRO A 210 -0.09 4.56 -5.23
CA PRO A 210 0.25 3.81 -6.44
C PRO A 210 1.41 2.83 -6.21
N GLN A 211 2.41 3.17 -5.40
CA GLN A 211 3.51 2.27 -5.07
C GLN A 211 3.03 1.03 -4.32
N CYS A 212 2.17 1.20 -3.31
CA CYS A 212 1.61 0.08 -2.56
C CYS A 212 0.77 -0.84 -3.46
N VAL A 213 -0.03 -0.28 -4.36
CA VAL A 213 -0.83 -1.07 -5.32
C VAL A 213 0.07 -1.84 -6.28
N LEU A 214 1.12 -1.21 -6.80
CA LEU A 214 2.11 -1.87 -7.67
C LEU A 214 2.80 -3.03 -6.95
N VAL A 215 3.30 -2.81 -5.72
CA VAL A 215 3.95 -3.86 -4.93
C VAL A 215 2.99 -5.02 -4.66
N ALA A 216 1.76 -4.72 -4.25
CA ALA A 216 0.75 -5.75 -4.01
C ALA A 216 0.41 -6.53 -5.29
N ALA A 217 0.33 -5.85 -6.44
CA ALA A 217 0.12 -6.49 -7.75
C ALA A 217 1.28 -7.41 -8.14
N CYS A 218 2.53 -6.96 -7.94
CA CYS A 218 3.72 -7.77 -8.19
C CYS A 218 3.77 -9.02 -7.31
N VAL A 219 3.45 -8.89 -6.02
CA VAL A 219 3.38 -10.03 -5.08
C VAL A 219 2.30 -11.01 -5.50
N ALA A 220 1.11 -10.53 -5.85
CA ALA A 220 0.01 -11.39 -6.30
C ALA A 220 0.34 -12.10 -7.62
N ALA A 221 0.96 -11.40 -8.58
CA ALA A 221 1.42 -11.99 -9.85
C ALA A 221 2.51 -13.05 -9.62
N GLY A 222 3.47 -12.77 -8.75
CA GLY A 222 4.52 -13.72 -8.37
C GLY A 222 3.96 -15.00 -7.74
N ASP A 223 3.01 -14.88 -6.81
CA ASP A 223 2.34 -16.02 -6.20
C ASP A 223 1.52 -16.84 -7.23
N ALA A 224 0.83 -16.17 -8.13
CA ALA A 224 0.10 -16.82 -9.21
C ALA A 224 1.04 -17.58 -10.17
N PHE A 225 2.19 -16.99 -10.50
CA PHE A 225 3.21 -17.60 -11.35
C PHE A 225 3.83 -18.85 -10.70
N LEU A 226 4.18 -18.79 -9.42
CA LEU A 226 4.72 -19.93 -8.66
C LEU A 226 3.71 -21.09 -8.60
N ARG A 227 2.43 -20.79 -8.36
CA ARG A 227 1.37 -21.80 -8.40
C ARG A 227 1.20 -22.43 -9.79
N TRP A 228 1.35 -21.63 -10.84
CA TRP A 228 1.27 -22.13 -12.20
C TRP A 228 2.44 -23.07 -12.54
N GLN A 229 3.69 -22.71 -12.15
CA GLN A 229 4.85 -23.58 -12.33
C GLN A 229 4.69 -24.91 -11.61
N THR A 230 4.22 -24.89 -10.34
CA THR A 230 4.01 -26.13 -9.57
C THR A 230 2.95 -27.05 -10.18
N ARG A 231 1.93 -26.48 -10.84
CA ARG A 231 0.92 -27.27 -11.56
C ARG A 231 1.51 -27.93 -12.81
N ARG A 232 2.32 -27.22 -13.59
CA ARG A 232 2.98 -27.78 -14.78
C ARG A 232 3.92 -28.93 -14.44
N GLY A 233 4.75 -28.80 -13.39
CA GLY A 233 5.64 -29.86 -12.96
C GLY A 233 4.92 -31.15 -12.52
N ARG A 234 3.68 -31.03 -12.01
CA ARG A 234 2.87 -32.19 -11.64
C ARG A 234 2.24 -32.92 -12.83
N SER A 235 1.91 -32.23 -13.93
CA SER A 235 1.35 -32.86 -15.14
C SER A 235 2.41 -33.74 -15.83
N HIS A 236 3.64 -33.26 -15.97
CA HIS A 236 4.73 -34.08 -16.55
C HIS A 236 5.08 -35.32 -15.74
N ARG A 237 4.96 -35.28 -14.41
CA ARG A 237 5.24 -36.46 -13.56
C ARG A 237 4.14 -37.53 -13.59
N ARG A 238 2.95 -37.19 -14.05
CA ARG A 238 1.84 -38.14 -14.21
C ARG A 238 1.89 -38.90 -15.55
N GLU A 239 2.59 -38.36 -16.54
CA GLU A 239 2.69 -38.95 -17.89
C GLU A 239 3.83 -39.96 -18.03
N ASP A 240 4.67 -40.14 -16.99
CA ASP A 240 5.75 -41.10 -17.02
C ASP A 240 5.34 -42.41 -16.28
N PRO A 241 4.63 -43.33 -16.97
CA PRO A 241 4.23 -44.62 -16.39
C PRO A 241 5.41 -45.57 -16.16
N ALA A 242 6.62 -45.27 -16.73
CA ALA A 242 7.80 -46.09 -16.60
C ALA A 242 8.44 -45.95 -15.21
N ALA A 243 8.20 -44.89 -14.47
CA ALA A 243 8.71 -44.68 -13.10
C ALA A 243 7.98 -45.49 -12.01
N ARG A 244 6.97 -46.29 -12.37
CA ARG A 244 6.19 -47.14 -11.43
C ARG A 244 6.55 -48.63 -11.45
N ARG A 245 7.62 -49.03 -12.14
CA ARG A 245 8.12 -50.43 -12.09
C ARG A 245 9.37 -50.57 -11.27
#